data_4832b1bea3d955784db022d7478c9df7
#
_entry.id   4832b1bea3d955784db022d7478c9df7
#
_cell.length_a   1.000
_cell.length_b   1.000
_cell.length_c   1.000
_cell.angle_alpha   90.00
_cell.angle_beta   90.00
_cell.angle_gamma   90.00
#
_symmetry.space_group_name_H-M   'P 1'
#
loop_
_entity.id
_entity.type
_entity.pdbx_description
1 polymer ?
#
loop_
_entity_poly.entity_id
_entity_poly.type
_entity_poly.pdbx_seq_one_letter_code
_entity_poly.pdbx_strand_id
1 'polypeptide(L)'
;MTIERLEVPAGIYACRIAEVRPGTTRAGDERWSLCLVVTDGPFAGKHAAWDFIVFSTRGRCRARLVFAALDVPAKGKVTVGPFDLEGRVALVEVRPVEYVNPDGQTVRRNDVPYDGWRRLPTAGRAEP
;
A
#
# COMPACT_ATOMS: atom_id res chain seq x y z
N MET A 1 -5.27 -25.48 10.78
CA MET A 1 -4.06 -24.69 11.11
C MET A 1 -4.10 -23.38 10.37
N THR A 2 -3.76 -22.29 11.05
CA THR A 2 -3.72 -20.97 10.45
C THR A 2 -2.27 -20.60 10.19
N ILE A 3 -2.00 -20.15 8.95
CA ILE A 3 -0.68 -19.64 8.57
C ILE A 3 -0.66 -18.14 8.83
N GLU A 4 0.22 -17.68 9.70
CA GLU A 4 0.34 -16.25 9.98
C GLU A 4 1.45 -15.65 9.15
N ARG A 5 1.11 -14.58 8.43
CA ARG A 5 2.06 -13.81 7.62
C ARG A 5 2.13 -12.36 8.03
N LEU A 6 1.72 -12.07 9.28
CA LEU A 6 1.77 -10.72 9.82
C LEU A 6 3.15 -10.46 10.41
N GLU A 7 3.74 -9.33 10.10
CA GLU A 7 4.97 -8.88 10.74
C GLU A 7 4.71 -7.73 11.71
N VAL A 8 3.54 -7.06 11.60
CA VAL A 8 3.16 -5.97 12.49
C VAL A 8 1.71 -6.14 12.88
N PRO A 9 1.32 -5.67 14.08
CA PRO A 9 -0.09 -5.71 14.48
C PRO A 9 -0.92 -4.67 13.73
N ALA A 10 -2.25 -4.78 13.83
CA ALA A 10 -3.14 -3.79 13.26
C ALA A 10 -2.80 -2.40 13.79
N GLY A 11 -2.84 -1.40 12.91
CA GLY A 11 -2.53 -0.03 13.30
C GLY A 11 -2.25 0.84 12.10
N ILE A 12 -1.83 2.07 12.38
CA ILE A 12 -1.45 3.04 11.37
C ILE A 12 0.05 3.26 11.49
N TYR A 13 0.75 3.08 10.39
CA TYR A 13 2.22 3.18 10.36
C TYR A 13 2.67 4.11 9.27
N ALA A 14 3.78 4.82 9.52
CA ALA A 14 4.49 5.50 8.44
C ALA A 14 5.22 4.43 7.64
N CYS A 15 4.89 4.33 6.35
CA CYS A 15 5.44 3.30 5.48
C CYS A 15 6.07 3.92 4.26
N ARG A 16 7.11 3.27 3.73
CA ARG A 16 7.62 3.59 2.41
C ARG A 16 7.29 2.44 1.46
N ILE A 17 7.18 2.78 0.21
CA ILE A 17 7.01 1.76 -0.83
C ILE A 17 8.39 1.23 -1.14
N ALA A 18 8.67 0.00 -0.69
CA ALA A 18 9.98 -0.62 -0.88
C ALA A 18 10.15 -1.17 -2.28
N GLU A 19 9.06 -1.59 -2.90
CA GLU A 19 9.08 -2.23 -4.20
C GLU A 19 7.72 -2.07 -4.87
N VAL A 20 7.71 -1.88 -6.18
CA VAL A 20 6.48 -1.88 -6.98
C VAL A 20 6.62 -2.97 -8.05
N ARG A 21 5.61 -3.83 -8.13
CA ARG A 21 5.55 -4.89 -9.14
C ARG A 21 4.39 -4.63 -10.09
N PRO A 22 4.67 -4.20 -11.31
CA PRO A 22 3.59 -4.04 -12.29
C PRO A 22 3.12 -5.40 -12.78
N GLY A 23 1.85 -5.48 -13.13
CA GLY A 23 1.25 -6.71 -13.62
C GLY A 23 -0.10 -6.42 -14.24
N THR A 24 -0.87 -7.48 -14.47
CA THR A 24 -2.17 -7.38 -15.13
C THR A 24 -3.17 -8.22 -14.36
N THR A 25 -4.39 -7.72 -14.22
CA THR A 25 -5.47 -8.51 -13.61
C THR A 25 -6.04 -9.50 -14.62
N ARG A 26 -6.88 -10.42 -14.14
CA ARG A 26 -7.58 -11.35 -15.02
C ARG A 26 -8.40 -10.66 -16.08
N ALA A 27 -8.96 -9.51 -15.74
CA ALA A 27 -9.78 -8.73 -16.66
C ALA A 27 -8.94 -7.94 -17.68
N GLY A 28 -7.61 -7.98 -17.57
CA GLY A 28 -6.74 -7.29 -18.51
C GLY A 28 -6.34 -5.89 -18.09
N ASP A 29 -6.73 -5.44 -16.88
CA ASP A 29 -6.37 -4.12 -16.41
C ASP A 29 -4.98 -4.12 -15.80
N GLU A 30 -4.27 -3.01 -15.97
CA GLU A 30 -2.97 -2.83 -15.34
C GLU A 30 -3.11 -2.79 -13.82
N ARG A 31 -2.19 -3.46 -13.12
CA ARG A 31 -2.18 -3.50 -11.66
C ARG A 31 -0.75 -3.32 -11.17
N TRP A 32 -0.58 -2.48 -10.16
CA TRP A 32 0.70 -2.28 -9.49
C TRP A 32 0.58 -2.82 -8.07
N SER A 33 1.46 -3.75 -7.72
CA SER A 33 1.54 -4.29 -6.36
C SER A 33 2.58 -3.51 -5.58
N LEU A 34 2.20 -2.99 -4.42
CA LEU A 34 3.04 -2.11 -3.60
C LEU A 34 3.46 -2.85 -2.34
N CYS A 35 4.76 -3.01 -2.15
CA CYS A 35 5.32 -3.60 -0.93
C CYS A 35 5.56 -2.48 0.07
N LEU A 36 4.89 -2.52 1.21
CA LEU A 36 4.93 -1.46 2.21
C LEU A 36 5.77 -1.89 3.40
N VAL A 37 6.75 -1.07 3.75
CA VAL A 37 7.68 -1.33 4.85
C VAL A 37 7.62 -0.15 5.82
N VAL A 38 7.53 -0.47 7.12
CA VAL A 38 7.45 0.56 8.17
C VAL A 38 8.77 1.31 8.25
N THR A 39 8.69 2.65 8.34
CA THR A 39 9.89 3.49 8.29
C THR A 39 10.48 3.80 9.67
N ASP A 40 9.65 3.83 10.72
CA ASP A 40 10.12 4.25 12.04
C ASP A 40 9.33 3.56 13.14
N GLY A 41 9.75 3.79 14.39
CA GLY A 41 9.09 3.22 15.55
C GLY A 41 9.53 1.80 15.83
N PRO A 42 8.80 1.08 16.71
CA PRO A 42 9.21 -0.27 17.14
C PRO A 42 9.22 -1.29 16.00
N PHE A 43 8.47 -1.06 14.94
CA PHE A 43 8.36 -1.99 13.82
C PHE A 43 9.11 -1.53 12.58
N ALA A 44 10.02 -0.56 12.72
CA ALA A 44 10.79 -0.06 11.59
C ALA A 44 11.52 -1.20 10.88
N GLY A 45 11.44 -1.20 9.54
CA GLY A 45 12.04 -2.24 8.72
C GLY A 45 11.18 -3.47 8.53
N LYS A 46 10.06 -3.59 9.24
CA LYS A 46 9.16 -4.72 9.08
C LYS A 46 8.21 -4.49 7.91
N HIS A 47 7.84 -5.59 7.26
CA HIS A 47 6.85 -5.55 6.18
C HIS A 47 5.47 -5.29 6.79
N ALA A 48 4.80 -4.22 6.36
CA ALA A 48 3.48 -3.89 6.87
C ALA A 48 2.39 -4.65 6.11
N ALA A 49 2.41 -4.57 4.78
CA ALA A 49 1.41 -5.20 3.94
C ALA A 49 1.80 -5.07 2.48
N TRP A 50 1.15 -5.86 1.62
CA TRP A 50 1.08 -5.61 0.19
C TRP A 50 -0.24 -4.90 -0.10
N ASP A 51 -0.22 -3.89 -0.94
CA ASP A 51 -1.43 -3.26 -1.42
C ASP A 51 -1.37 -3.18 -2.95
N PHE A 52 -2.52 -2.91 -3.56
CA PHE A 52 -2.64 -2.98 -5.01
C PHE A 52 -3.36 -1.75 -5.54
N ILE A 53 -2.86 -1.22 -6.66
CA ILE A 53 -3.57 -0.20 -7.43
C ILE A 53 -3.98 -0.86 -8.73
N VAL A 54 -5.28 -0.83 -9.04
CA VAL A 54 -5.80 -1.38 -10.29
C VAL A 54 -6.30 -0.22 -11.15
N PHE A 55 -5.79 -0.13 -12.37
CA PHE A 55 -6.12 0.94 -13.29
C PHE A 55 -7.30 0.52 -14.17
N SER A 56 -8.47 0.49 -13.55
CA SER A 56 -9.73 0.16 -14.18
C SER A 56 -10.71 1.28 -13.88
N THR A 57 -11.87 1.24 -14.52
CA THR A 57 -12.93 2.20 -14.21
C THR A 57 -13.31 2.13 -12.73
N ARG A 58 -13.36 0.92 -12.15
CA ARG A 58 -13.73 0.74 -10.74
C ARG A 58 -12.59 1.14 -9.81
N GLY A 59 -11.35 0.91 -10.22
CA GLY A 59 -10.19 1.17 -9.36
C GLY A 59 -9.68 2.59 -9.39
N ARG A 60 -10.21 3.42 -10.28
CA ARG A 60 -9.70 4.78 -10.52
C ARG A 60 -9.73 5.66 -9.27
N CYS A 61 -10.83 5.61 -8.54
CA CYS A 61 -10.98 6.47 -7.36
C CYS A 61 -9.98 6.09 -6.28
N ARG A 62 -9.76 4.80 -6.07
CA ARG A 62 -8.80 4.35 -5.08
C ARG A 62 -7.37 4.67 -5.48
N ALA A 63 -7.06 4.56 -6.76
CA ALA A 63 -5.73 4.96 -7.26
C ALA A 63 -5.46 6.43 -6.93
N ARG A 64 -6.46 7.29 -7.09
CA ARG A 64 -6.32 8.72 -6.76
C ARG A 64 -6.08 8.95 -5.28
N LEU A 65 -6.75 8.17 -4.41
CA LEU A 65 -6.51 8.27 -2.97
C LEU A 65 -5.07 7.92 -2.62
N VAL A 66 -4.53 6.86 -3.21
CA VAL A 66 -3.15 6.45 -2.96
C VAL A 66 -2.18 7.50 -3.47
N PHE A 67 -2.38 8.01 -4.69
CA PHE A 67 -1.50 9.03 -5.27
C PHE A 67 -1.53 10.30 -4.44
N ALA A 68 -2.71 10.71 -3.96
CA ALA A 68 -2.82 11.89 -3.11
C ALA A 68 -2.07 11.71 -1.80
N ALA A 69 -2.16 10.53 -1.19
CA ALA A 69 -1.44 10.23 0.05
C ALA A 69 0.07 10.27 -0.15
N LEU A 70 0.54 9.86 -1.33
CA LEU A 70 1.96 9.86 -1.66
C LEU A 70 2.45 11.19 -2.21
N ASP A 71 1.55 12.17 -2.34
CA ASP A 71 1.86 13.48 -2.91
C ASP A 71 2.37 13.37 -4.34
N VAL A 72 1.73 12.51 -5.12
CA VAL A 72 2.07 12.28 -6.53
C VAL A 72 1.05 12.98 -7.39
N PRO A 73 1.49 13.73 -8.43
CA PRO A 73 0.53 14.37 -9.33
C PRO A 73 -0.34 13.34 -10.03
N ALA A 74 -1.66 13.58 -10.00
CA ALA A 74 -2.62 12.71 -10.66
C ALA A 74 -3.33 13.39 -11.82
N LYS A 75 -2.95 14.64 -12.14
CA LYS A 75 -3.59 15.42 -13.18
C LYS A 75 -2.55 16.05 -14.10
N GLY A 76 -2.99 16.47 -15.26
CA GLY A 76 -2.17 17.18 -16.22
C GLY A 76 -1.38 16.24 -17.11
N LYS A 77 -0.28 16.75 -17.63
CA LYS A 77 0.53 16.01 -18.60
C LYS A 77 1.63 15.16 -17.93
N VAL A 78 1.63 15.11 -16.62
CA VAL A 78 2.66 14.35 -15.90
C VAL A 78 2.33 12.87 -15.99
N THR A 79 3.27 12.09 -16.48
CA THR A 79 3.14 10.65 -16.55
C THR A 79 3.93 10.03 -15.39
N VAL A 80 3.25 9.22 -14.60
CA VAL A 80 3.84 8.54 -13.46
C VAL A 80 3.91 7.05 -13.77
N GLY A 81 5.10 6.48 -13.74
CA GLY A 81 5.29 5.05 -13.91
C GLY A 81 5.31 4.34 -12.55
N PRO A 82 5.24 3.00 -12.58
CA PRO A 82 5.20 2.24 -11.33
C PRO A 82 6.42 2.47 -10.45
N PHE A 83 7.60 2.53 -11.05
CA PHE A 83 8.81 2.66 -10.27
C PHE A 83 9.02 4.07 -9.71
N ASP A 84 8.25 5.05 -10.20
CA ASP A 84 8.30 6.40 -9.61
C ASP A 84 7.70 6.44 -8.21
N LEU A 85 6.96 5.42 -7.82
CA LEU A 85 6.39 5.33 -6.48
C LEU A 85 7.37 4.76 -5.47
N GLU A 86 8.42 4.08 -5.90
CA GLU A 86 9.37 3.45 -4.97
C GLU A 86 10.09 4.51 -4.15
N GLY A 87 10.19 4.26 -2.85
CA GLY A 87 10.81 5.19 -1.92
C GLY A 87 9.86 6.25 -1.35
N ARG A 88 8.69 6.42 -1.92
CA ARG A 88 7.74 7.40 -1.39
C ARG A 88 7.12 6.89 -0.09
N VAL A 89 6.70 7.83 0.76
CA VAL A 89 6.21 7.52 2.10
C VAL A 89 4.80 8.07 2.31
N ALA A 90 4.04 7.37 3.15
CA ALA A 90 2.69 7.80 3.54
C ALA A 90 2.35 7.10 4.85
N LEU A 91 1.26 7.57 5.49
CA LEU A 91 0.67 6.82 6.60
C LEU A 91 -0.28 5.78 6.01
N VAL A 92 -0.19 4.56 6.49
CA VAL A 92 -0.99 3.46 5.97
C VAL A 92 -1.59 2.70 7.15
N GLU A 93 -2.90 2.52 7.11
CA GLU A 93 -3.59 1.66 8.06
C GLU A 93 -3.56 0.23 7.57
N VAL A 94 -3.22 -0.71 8.45
CA VAL A 94 -3.25 -2.13 8.12
C VAL A 94 -4.14 -2.86 9.11
N ARG A 95 -4.83 -3.88 8.61
CA ARG A 95 -5.73 -4.71 9.40
C ARG A 95 -5.55 -6.16 9.02
N PRO A 96 -5.54 -7.08 9.99
CA PRO A 96 -5.46 -8.50 9.66
C PRO A 96 -6.73 -8.96 8.96
N VAL A 97 -6.54 -9.76 7.93
CA VAL A 97 -7.62 -10.46 7.24
C VAL A 97 -7.25 -11.92 7.09
N GLU A 98 -8.26 -12.78 6.97
CA GLU A 98 -8.06 -14.20 6.76
C GLU A 98 -8.67 -14.61 5.45
N TYR A 99 -8.02 -15.55 4.78
CA TYR A 99 -8.56 -16.15 3.57
C TYR A 99 -8.10 -17.59 3.50
N VAL A 100 -8.83 -18.39 2.71
CA VAL A 100 -8.47 -19.79 2.51
C VAL A 100 -7.71 -19.90 1.18
N ASN A 101 -6.49 -20.45 1.24
CA ASN A 101 -5.68 -20.60 0.04
C ASN A 101 -6.15 -21.83 -0.77
N PRO A 102 -5.60 -22.05 -1.98
CA PRO A 102 -6.00 -23.19 -2.80
C PRO A 102 -5.77 -24.55 -2.13
N ASP A 103 -4.87 -24.63 -1.18
CA ASP A 103 -4.61 -25.89 -0.45
C ASP A 103 -5.56 -26.09 0.72
N GLY A 104 -6.56 -25.23 0.89
CA GLY A 104 -7.54 -25.35 1.96
C GLY A 104 -7.06 -24.82 3.30
N GLN A 105 -5.89 -24.18 3.34
CA GLN A 105 -5.36 -23.63 4.59
C GLN A 105 -5.84 -22.21 4.80
N THR A 106 -6.10 -21.85 6.07
CA THR A 106 -6.43 -20.47 6.44
C THR A 106 -5.14 -19.69 6.54
N VAL A 107 -5.06 -18.57 5.83
CA VAL A 107 -3.91 -17.67 5.86
C VAL A 107 -4.36 -16.35 6.45
N ARG A 108 -3.59 -15.84 7.40
CA ARG A 108 -3.84 -14.56 8.04
C ARG A 108 -2.74 -13.60 7.63
N ARG A 109 -3.12 -12.46 7.04
CA ARG A 109 -2.17 -11.45 6.59
C ARG A 109 -2.75 -10.06 6.84
N ASN A 110 -1.89 -9.04 6.75
CA ASN A 110 -2.36 -7.66 6.82
C ASN A 110 -2.84 -7.20 5.45
N ASP A 111 -3.89 -6.42 5.47
CA ASP A 111 -4.45 -5.79 4.30
C ASP A 111 -4.63 -4.31 4.57
N VAL A 112 -4.72 -3.50 3.51
CA VAL A 112 -4.94 -2.07 3.62
C VAL A 112 -6.38 -1.78 3.22
N PRO A 113 -7.20 -1.19 4.13
CA PRO A 113 -8.58 -0.88 3.76
C PRO A 113 -8.62 0.20 2.68
N TYR A 114 -9.80 0.34 2.05
CA TYR A 114 -9.99 1.25 0.93
C TYR A 114 -9.47 2.66 1.22
N ASP A 115 -9.76 3.18 2.41
CA ASP A 115 -9.38 4.53 2.82
C ASP A 115 -8.20 4.54 3.80
N GLY A 116 -7.36 3.50 3.75
CA GLY A 116 -6.26 3.37 4.70
C GLY A 116 -5.04 4.22 4.41
N TRP A 117 -4.98 4.89 3.27
CA TRP A 117 -3.84 5.72 2.91
C TRP A 117 -4.07 7.16 3.32
N ARG A 118 -3.08 7.77 3.94
CA ARG A 118 -3.12 9.17 4.37
C ARG A 118 -1.77 9.81 4.12
N ARG A 119 -1.81 11.11 3.80
CA ARG A 119 -0.57 11.86 3.63
C ARG A 119 0.17 11.93 4.95
N LEU A 120 1.49 11.79 4.88
CA LEU A 120 2.33 11.95 6.06
C LEU A 120 2.20 13.38 6.58
N PRO A 121 2.07 13.59 7.90
CA PRO A 121 1.98 14.95 8.42
C PRO A 121 3.24 15.73 8.08
N THR A 122 3.04 16.98 7.66
CA THR A 122 4.14 17.88 7.33
C THR A 122 4.47 18.84 8.46
N ALA A 123 3.60 18.92 9.45
CA ALA A 123 3.77 19.87 10.53
C ALA A 123 5.08 19.67 11.28
N GLY A 124 5.49 18.44 11.45
CA GLY A 124 6.72 18.14 12.16
C GLY A 124 7.99 18.57 11.44
N ARG A 125 7.91 18.81 10.15
CA ARG A 125 9.06 19.23 9.37
C ARG A 125 8.90 20.64 8.83
N ALA A 126 7.86 21.24 9.15
CA ALA A 126 7.68 22.58 8.74
C ALA A 126 8.59 23.45 9.46
N GLU A 127 8.76 23.11 9.82
CA GLU A 127 9.29 23.83 10.16
C GLU A 127 9.68 24.68 10.02
N PRO A 128 10.08 24.78 9.69
CA PRO A 128 10.97 25.73 9.76
C PRO A 128 10.64 26.75 10.39
#